data_aec907f3068ee2998b4e1285277e07a2
#
_entry.id   aec907f3068ee2998b4e1285277e07a2
#
_cell.length_a   1.000
_cell.length_b   1.000
_cell.length_c   1.000
_cell.angle_alpha   90.00
_cell.angle_beta   90.00
_cell.angle_gamma   90.00
#
_symmetry.space_group_name_H-M   'P 1'
#
loop_
_entity.id
_entity.type
_entity.pdbx_description
1 polymer ?
#
loop_
_entity_poly.entity_id
_entity_poly.type
_entity_poly.pdbx_seq_one_letter_code
_entity_poly.pdbx_strand_id
1 'polypeptide(L)'
;GEYTYLKGRCLHYGGSMPYLPFLDILRSYFDLKEGEREFIIKKKMAEKAGQLDEKLKDILPPLQDILSLKVEDEDYLKLDPPLKRVKIFESIRDLLIRESQNRPLVLAVEDLHWIDKTSEEFLGYLIGFLANTPILLVLLYRPEYTHQWGSKSYYRQVGVDQLSLASSAELVQSILEEGEVVPELRELILNRAAGNPLFMEEFTHTLLENGSIRRKNHEYVLTRKASEIQVPDTIHGIIAARMDRLEDNLKRTMQVASVIGRDFAYRILQTITGMREELKSYLINLQGLEFIYEKSLFPELEYIFKHALTQEVAYNSLLLKRRREIHERIGKAMEELYPDRLEEFYEML
;
A
#
# COMPACT_ATOMS: atom_id res chain seq x y z
N GLY A 1 -19.96 13.04 12.89
CA GLY A 1 -19.86 14.08 11.84
C GLY A 1 -19.18 13.49 10.63
N GLU A 2 -19.54 13.98 9.46
CA GLU A 2 -18.84 13.60 8.22
C GLU A 2 -17.43 14.22 8.22
N TYR A 3 -16.43 13.45 7.78
CA TYR A 3 -15.05 13.90 7.62
C TYR A 3 -14.50 13.39 6.28
N THR A 4 -13.49 14.07 5.76
CA THR A 4 -12.75 13.61 4.58
C THR A 4 -11.56 12.78 5.06
N TYR A 5 -11.38 11.56 4.53
CA TYR A 5 -10.23 10.70 4.81
C TYR A 5 -9.39 10.54 3.56
N LEU A 6 -8.11 10.88 3.66
CA LEU A 6 -7.13 10.74 2.58
C LEU A 6 -5.91 9.99 3.09
N LYS A 7 -5.40 9.09 2.26
CA LYS A 7 -4.27 8.24 2.59
C LYS A 7 -3.21 8.27 1.51
N GLY A 8 -1.96 8.38 1.93
CA GLY A 8 -0.79 8.21 1.08
C GLY A 8 0.16 7.17 1.67
N ARG A 9 0.92 6.49 0.83
CA ARG A 9 1.88 5.44 1.25
C ARG A 9 3.28 5.75 0.75
N CYS A 10 4.27 5.48 1.60
CA CYS A 10 5.67 5.44 1.18
C CYS A 10 6.02 4.01 0.76
N LEU A 11 6.84 3.86 -0.28
CA LEU A 11 7.23 2.56 -0.82
C LEU A 11 8.72 2.31 -0.58
N HIS A 12 9.09 1.09 -0.24
CA HIS A 12 10.49 0.70 0.02
C HIS A 12 11.46 1.06 -1.12
N TYR A 13 11.00 0.98 -2.37
CA TYR A 13 11.76 1.37 -3.57
C TYR A 13 11.41 2.78 -4.08
N GLY A 14 10.48 3.47 -3.45
CA GLY A 14 10.01 4.81 -3.81
C GLY A 14 10.91 5.96 -3.33
N GLY A 15 12.05 5.67 -2.72
CA GLY A 15 12.98 6.70 -2.21
C GLY A 15 13.58 7.64 -3.28
N SER A 16 13.41 7.29 -4.57
CA SER A 16 13.74 8.13 -5.71
C SER A 16 12.54 8.86 -6.32
N MET A 17 11.32 8.57 -5.87
CA MET A 17 10.08 9.19 -6.37
C MET A 17 9.65 10.31 -5.41
N PRO A 18 9.90 11.58 -5.74
CA PRO A 18 9.48 12.68 -4.89
C PRO A 18 7.95 12.77 -4.83
N TYR A 19 7.43 13.14 -3.66
CA TYR A 19 6.01 13.38 -3.40
C TYR A 19 5.08 12.16 -3.44
N LEU A 20 5.56 10.94 -3.58
CA LEU A 20 4.73 9.75 -3.79
C LEU A 20 3.50 9.66 -2.85
N PRO A 21 3.61 9.78 -1.51
CA PRO A 21 2.45 9.72 -0.63
C PRO A 21 1.45 10.87 -0.86
N PHE A 22 1.92 12.02 -1.33
CA PHE A 22 1.06 13.17 -1.63
C PHE A 22 0.41 13.07 -3.00
N LEU A 23 1.04 12.39 -3.96
CA LEU A 23 0.42 12.02 -5.23
C LEU A 23 -0.77 11.08 -4.99
N ASP A 24 -0.64 10.08 -4.11
CA ASP A 24 -1.75 9.21 -3.70
C ASP A 24 -2.90 10.02 -3.10
N ILE A 25 -2.58 10.96 -2.20
CA ILE A 25 -3.54 11.86 -1.58
C ILE A 25 -4.26 12.71 -2.62
N LEU A 26 -3.53 13.34 -3.54
CA LEU A 26 -4.10 14.19 -4.60
C LEU A 26 -4.96 13.38 -5.58
N ARG A 27 -4.49 12.22 -6.02
CA ARG A 27 -5.28 11.31 -6.88
C ARG A 27 -6.58 10.90 -6.22
N SER A 28 -6.51 10.51 -4.94
CA SER A 28 -7.69 10.15 -4.16
C SER A 28 -8.63 11.35 -3.96
N TYR A 29 -8.08 12.51 -3.63
CA TYR A 29 -8.86 13.72 -3.41
C TYR A 29 -9.64 14.13 -4.67
N PHE A 30 -9.01 14.17 -5.82
CA PHE A 30 -9.64 14.57 -7.08
C PHE A 30 -10.43 13.43 -7.77
N ASP A 31 -10.49 12.24 -7.18
CA ASP A 31 -11.07 11.02 -7.78
C ASP A 31 -10.48 10.75 -9.17
N LEU A 32 -9.15 10.82 -9.27
CA LEU A 32 -8.43 10.54 -10.50
C LEU A 32 -8.26 9.03 -10.64
N LYS A 33 -8.69 8.52 -11.79
CA LYS A 33 -8.61 7.08 -12.09
C LYS A 33 -7.49 6.83 -13.08
N GLU A 34 -6.81 5.74 -12.89
CA GLU A 34 -5.84 5.26 -13.85
C GLU A 34 -6.55 5.06 -15.21
N GLY A 35 -5.99 5.60 -16.29
CA GLY A 35 -6.60 5.51 -17.60
C GLY A 35 -7.46 6.70 -18.01
N GLU A 36 -7.69 7.67 -17.16
CA GLU A 36 -8.44 8.86 -17.57
C GLU A 36 -7.61 9.75 -18.51
N ARG A 37 -8.28 10.33 -19.51
CA ARG A 37 -7.63 11.29 -20.41
C ARG A 37 -7.28 12.56 -19.64
N GLU A 38 -6.12 13.15 -19.91
CA GLU A 38 -5.62 14.37 -19.26
C GLU A 38 -6.66 15.50 -19.20
N PHE A 39 -7.40 15.72 -20.29
CA PHE A 39 -8.49 16.69 -20.32
C PHE A 39 -9.55 16.43 -19.25
N ILE A 40 -9.92 15.15 -19.01
CA ILE A 40 -10.92 14.77 -17.98
C ILE A 40 -10.35 15.02 -16.60
N ILE A 41 -9.09 14.67 -16.37
CA ILE A 41 -8.37 14.91 -15.11
C ILE A 41 -8.35 16.40 -14.80
N LYS A 42 -7.88 17.24 -15.72
CA LYS A 42 -7.85 18.71 -15.56
C LYS A 42 -9.24 19.29 -15.29
N LYS A 43 -10.28 18.78 -15.96
CA LYS A 43 -11.65 19.20 -15.73
C LYS A 43 -12.11 18.86 -14.31
N LYS A 44 -11.89 17.62 -13.83
CA LYS A 44 -12.20 17.22 -12.46
C LYS A 44 -11.48 18.08 -11.42
N MET A 45 -10.19 18.35 -11.62
CA MET A 45 -9.40 19.21 -10.76
C MET A 45 -9.99 20.62 -10.68
N ALA A 46 -10.27 21.22 -11.84
CA ALA A 46 -10.83 22.58 -11.92
C ALA A 46 -12.23 22.68 -11.30
N GLU A 47 -13.11 21.71 -11.57
CA GLU A 47 -14.46 21.68 -11.00
C GLU A 47 -14.42 21.52 -9.50
N LYS A 48 -13.61 20.58 -8.98
CA LYS A 48 -13.54 20.32 -7.53
C LYS A 48 -12.88 21.46 -6.77
N ALA A 49 -11.79 22.02 -7.28
CA ALA A 49 -11.15 23.20 -6.69
C ALA A 49 -12.09 24.43 -6.72
N GLY A 50 -12.79 24.67 -7.83
CA GLY A 50 -13.74 25.78 -7.96
C GLY A 50 -14.98 25.64 -7.09
N GLN A 51 -15.47 24.41 -6.84
CA GLN A 51 -16.56 24.14 -5.89
C GLN A 51 -16.13 24.38 -4.46
N LEU A 52 -14.88 24.13 -4.13
CA LEU A 52 -14.34 24.34 -2.79
C LEU A 52 -14.08 25.84 -2.53
N ASP A 53 -13.39 26.53 -3.44
CA ASP A 53 -13.17 27.96 -3.43
C ASP A 53 -12.70 28.43 -4.81
N GLU A 54 -13.34 29.48 -5.37
CA GLU A 54 -12.91 30.05 -6.66
C GLU A 54 -11.48 30.59 -6.67
N LYS A 55 -10.94 30.97 -5.51
CA LYS A 55 -9.56 31.44 -5.33
C LYS A 55 -8.53 30.33 -5.50
N LEU A 56 -8.95 29.05 -5.44
CA LEU A 56 -8.06 27.91 -5.62
C LEU A 56 -7.70 27.64 -7.10
N LYS A 57 -8.14 28.48 -8.04
CA LYS A 57 -7.71 28.33 -9.45
C LYS A 57 -6.20 28.47 -9.63
N ASP A 58 -5.57 29.32 -8.80
CA ASP A 58 -4.14 29.61 -8.86
C ASP A 58 -3.27 28.46 -8.36
N ILE A 59 -3.85 27.48 -7.64
CA ILE A 59 -3.10 26.29 -7.19
C ILE A 59 -3.06 25.19 -8.25
N LEU A 60 -3.88 25.27 -9.30
CA LEU A 60 -4.00 24.19 -10.28
C LEU A 60 -2.71 23.96 -11.08
N PRO A 61 -2.00 25.00 -11.60
CA PRO A 61 -0.77 24.76 -12.35
C PRO A 61 0.30 23.97 -11.59
N PRO A 62 0.65 24.29 -10.32
CA PRO A 62 1.59 23.50 -9.54
C PRO A 62 1.09 22.06 -9.25
N LEU A 63 -0.22 21.87 -9.05
CA LEU A 63 -0.80 20.54 -8.82
C LEU A 63 -0.84 19.71 -10.11
N GLN A 64 -1.00 20.35 -11.27
CA GLN A 64 -0.88 19.68 -12.57
C GLN A 64 0.56 19.23 -12.83
N ASP A 65 1.54 20.07 -12.51
CA ASP A 65 2.96 19.78 -12.69
C ASP A 65 3.38 18.55 -11.87
N ILE A 66 3.03 18.52 -10.56
CA ILE A 66 3.38 17.38 -9.70
C ILE A 66 2.65 16.07 -10.11
N LEU A 67 1.48 16.19 -10.75
CA LEU A 67 0.73 15.05 -11.30
C LEU A 67 1.19 14.69 -12.73
N SER A 68 2.28 15.28 -13.21
CA SER A 68 2.85 15.07 -14.55
C SER A 68 1.85 15.38 -15.69
N LEU A 69 0.95 16.34 -15.46
CA LEU A 69 0.02 16.82 -16.48
C LEU A 69 0.62 18.02 -17.21
N LYS A 70 0.26 18.22 -18.46
CA LYS A 70 0.70 19.39 -19.24
C LYS A 70 0.21 20.68 -18.59
N VAL A 71 1.12 21.54 -18.16
CA VAL A 71 0.81 22.87 -17.63
C VAL A 71 0.76 23.88 -18.78
N GLU A 72 -0.30 24.71 -18.80
CA GLU A 72 -0.50 25.75 -19.83
C GLU A 72 -0.23 27.17 -19.32
N ASP A 73 -0.03 27.31 -17.99
CA ASP A 73 0.24 28.59 -17.35
C ASP A 73 1.69 29.05 -17.64
N GLU A 74 1.82 30.04 -18.50
CA GLU A 74 3.13 30.58 -18.94
C GLU A 74 3.93 31.19 -17.78
N ASP A 75 3.27 31.78 -16.79
CA ASP A 75 3.96 32.44 -15.68
C ASP A 75 4.51 31.39 -14.71
N TYR A 76 3.78 30.33 -14.47
CA TYR A 76 4.29 29.17 -13.72
C TYR A 76 5.44 28.47 -14.44
N LEU A 77 5.34 28.29 -15.77
CA LEU A 77 6.37 27.62 -16.56
C LEU A 77 7.71 28.36 -16.55
N LYS A 78 7.70 29.70 -16.44
CA LYS A 78 8.89 30.57 -16.36
C LYS A 78 9.60 30.53 -15.01
N LEU A 79 8.97 29.96 -13.96
CA LEU A 79 9.59 29.87 -12.65
C LEU A 79 10.80 28.93 -12.67
N ASP A 80 11.82 29.28 -11.90
CA ASP A 80 12.93 28.37 -11.65
C ASP A 80 12.52 27.18 -10.77
N PRO A 81 13.27 26.06 -10.77
CA PRO A 81 12.92 24.87 -10.01
C PRO A 81 12.70 25.10 -8.51
N PRO A 82 13.51 25.91 -7.79
CA PRO A 82 13.24 26.23 -6.40
C PRO A 82 11.90 26.92 -6.16
N LEU A 83 11.53 27.89 -7.00
CA LEU A 83 10.25 28.60 -6.92
C LEU A 83 9.07 27.69 -7.25
N LYS A 84 9.20 26.81 -8.27
CA LYS A 84 8.18 25.79 -8.57
C LYS A 84 7.93 24.90 -7.37
N ARG A 85 8.99 24.45 -6.70
CA ARG A 85 8.88 23.63 -5.48
C ARG A 85 8.13 24.36 -4.37
N VAL A 86 8.40 25.63 -4.13
CA VAL A 86 7.67 26.45 -3.16
C VAL A 86 6.20 26.52 -3.54
N LYS A 87 5.90 26.75 -4.82
CA LYS A 87 4.51 26.82 -5.31
C LYS A 87 3.76 25.48 -5.15
N ILE A 88 4.42 24.35 -5.38
CA ILE A 88 3.86 23.02 -5.13
C ILE A 88 3.51 22.88 -3.65
N PHE A 89 4.44 23.21 -2.75
CA PHE A 89 4.20 23.14 -1.29
C PHE A 89 3.04 24.01 -0.85
N GLU A 90 3.00 25.26 -1.32
CA GLU A 90 1.89 26.19 -1.04
C GLU A 90 0.56 25.63 -1.56
N SER A 91 0.54 25.13 -2.79
CA SER A 91 -0.68 24.65 -3.44
C SER A 91 -1.28 23.42 -2.74
N ILE A 92 -0.46 22.44 -2.39
CA ILE A 92 -0.94 21.26 -1.64
C ILE A 92 -1.44 21.68 -0.25
N ARG A 93 -0.68 22.52 0.46
CA ARG A 93 -1.08 23.05 1.78
C ARG A 93 -2.44 23.78 1.70
N ASP A 94 -2.58 24.70 0.75
CA ASP A 94 -3.77 25.56 0.65
C ASP A 94 -5.01 24.75 0.29
N LEU A 95 -4.86 23.75 -0.59
CA LEU A 95 -5.91 22.78 -0.89
C LEU A 95 -6.37 22.04 0.36
N LEU A 96 -5.43 21.44 1.11
CA LEU A 96 -5.74 20.63 2.29
C LEU A 96 -6.33 21.48 3.42
N ILE A 97 -5.80 22.67 3.66
CA ILE A 97 -6.34 23.60 4.66
C ILE A 97 -7.75 24.03 4.27
N ARG A 98 -7.98 24.38 3.02
CA ARG A 98 -9.28 24.81 2.56
C ARG A 98 -10.33 23.69 2.63
N GLU A 99 -9.96 22.47 2.22
CA GLU A 99 -10.83 21.30 2.39
C GLU A 99 -11.18 21.08 3.86
N SER A 100 -10.21 21.20 4.77
CA SER A 100 -10.42 20.99 6.19
C SER A 100 -11.38 22.00 6.82
N GLN A 101 -11.49 23.22 6.26
CA GLN A 101 -12.46 24.23 6.68
C GLN A 101 -13.89 23.89 6.26
N ASN A 102 -14.04 23.15 5.16
CA ASN A 102 -15.32 22.66 4.69
C ASN A 102 -15.76 21.40 5.47
N ARG A 103 -14.84 20.44 5.64
CA ARG A 103 -15.05 19.21 6.43
C ARG A 103 -13.76 18.84 7.16
N PRO A 104 -13.82 18.40 8.43
CA PRO A 104 -12.63 17.90 9.13
C PRO A 104 -11.89 16.89 8.27
N LEU A 105 -10.56 17.01 8.18
CA LEU A 105 -9.72 16.21 7.31
C LEU A 105 -8.83 15.28 8.13
N VAL A 106 -8.85 13.99 7.81
CA VAL A 106 -7.92 13.01 8.33
C VAL A 106 -6.95 12.63 7.21
N LEU A 107 -5.67 12.95 7.40
CA LEU A 107 -4.58 12.58 6.52
C LEU A 107 -3.79 11.46 7.15
N ALA A 108 -3.70 10.31 6.50
CA ALA A 108 -2.85 9.20 6.94
C ALA A 108 -1.67 9.04 5.97
N VAL A 109 -0.45 8.99 6.51
CA VAL A 109 0.76 8.64 5.74
C VAL A 109 1.31 7.34 6.32
N GLU A 110 1.26 6.29 5.51
CA GLU A 110 1.70 4.94 5.88
C GLU A 110 3.15 4.70 5.48
N ASP A 111 3.82 3.84 6.25
CA ASP A 111 5.20 3.39 6.00
C ASP A 111 6.21 4.56 5.91
N LEU A 112 6.04 5.58 6.73
CA LEU A 112 6.82 6.82 6.72
C LEU A 112 8.33 6.61 6.83
N HIS A 113 8.78 5.47 7.34
CA HIS A 113 10.20 5.11 7.40
C HIS A 113 10.84 4.88 6.02
N TRP A 114 10.04 4.89 4.95
CA TRP A 114 10.49 4.84 3.55
C TRP A 114 10.28 6.15 2.80
N ILE A 115 9.94 7.23 3.51
CA ILE A 115 9.67 8.52 2.88
C ILE A 115 10.92 9.06 2.15
N ASP A 116 10.72 9.63 0.97
CA ASP A 116 11.75 10.38 0.27
C ASP A 116 11.99 11.75 0.91
N LYS A 117 13.18 12.31 0.67
CA LYS A 117 13.60 13.57 1.29
C LYS A 117 12.66 14.75 0.95
N THR A 118 12.17 14.82 -0.28
CA THR A 118 11.31 15.92 -0.72
C THR A 118 9.93 15.86 -0.06
N SER A 119 9.37 14.65 0.03
CA SER A 119 8.12 14.40 0.76
C SER A 119 8.26 14.68 2.26
N GLU A 120 9.39 14.32 2.86
CA GLU A 120 9.66 14.61 4.28
C GLU A 120 9.77 16.12 4.55
N GLU A 121 10.42 16.87 3.65
CA GLU A 121 10.52 18.33 3.73
C GLU A 121 9.13 18.98 3.58
N PHE A 122 8.31 18.50 2.64
CA PHE A 122 6.94 18.97 2.51
C PHE A 122 6.11 18.64 3.76
N LEU A 123 6.23 17.43 4.31
CA LEU A 123 5.53 17.04 5.52
C LEU A 123 5.92 17.95 6.70
N GLY A 124 7.20 18.24 6.88
CA GLY A 124 7.68 19.19 7.87
C GLY A 124 7.12 20.60 7.68
N TYR A 125 7.03 21.06 6.44
CA TYR A 125 6.39 22.32 6.07
C TYR A 125 4.90 22.31 6.44
N LEU A 126 4.14 21.31 6.04
CA LEU A 126 2.70 21.17 6.31
C LEU A 126 2.42 21.16 7.82
N ILE A 127 3.19 20.37 8.60
CA ILE A 127 3.06 20.27 10.05
C ILE A 127 3.13 21.66 10.71
N GLY A 128 3.92 22.58 10.16
CA GLY A 128 4.01 23.95 10.68
C GLY A 128 2.69 24.73 10.65
N PHE A 129 1.71 24.34 9.85
CA PHE A 129 0.42 25.00 9.67
C PHE A 129 -0.75 24.29 10.38
N LEU A 130 -0.53 23.13 10.96
CA LEU A 130 -1.64 22.30 11.49
C LEU A 130 -2.25 22.83 12.80
N ALA A 131 -1.54 23.63 13.57
CA ALA A 131 -1.92 24.01 14.94
C ALA A 131 -3.35 24.55 15.11
N ASN A 132 -3.89 25.22 14.09
CA ASN A 132 -5.21 25.86 14.13
C ASN A 132 -6.10 25.40 12.97
N THR A 133 -5.89 24.21 12.45
CA THR A 133 -6.67 23.64 11.35
C THR A 133 -7.42 22.40 11.83
N PRO A 134 -8.61 22.12 11.29
CA PRO A 134 -9.32 20.89 11.59
C PRO A 134 -8.75 19.69 10.77
N ILE A 135 -7.42 19.53 10.82
CA ILE A 135 -6.68 18.42 10.18
C ILE A 135 -6.10 17.54 11.27
N LEU A 136 -6.44 16.25 11.24
CA LEU A 136 -5.75 15.20 11.97
C LEU A 136 -4.76 14.53 11.04
N LEU A 137 -3.46 14.70 11.29
CA LEU A 137 -2.40 14.02 10.57
C LEU A 137 -1.97 12.76 11.35
N VAL A 138 -2.12 11.59 10.73
CA VAL A 138 -1.74 10.29 11.28
C VAL A 138 -0.53 9.77 10.53
N LEU A 139 0.57 9.58 11.24
CA LEU A 139 1.84 9.11 10.68
C LEU A 139 2.14 7.72 11.22
N LEU A 140 2.26 6.73 10.33
CA LEU A 140 2.59 5.36 10.70
C LEU A 140 4.02 5.05 10.29
N TYR A 141 4.84 4.70 11.27
CA TYR A 141 6.25 4.41 11.05
C TYR A 141 6.80 3.38 12.04
N ARG A 142 7.92 2.79 11.69
CA ARG A 142 8.65 1.86 12.56
C ARG A 142 9.48 2.62 13.59
N PRO A 143 9.79 2.02 14.77
CA PRO A 143 10.55 2.68 15.83
C PRO A 143 11.92 3.22 15.42
N GLU A 144 12.52 2.66 14.37
CA GLU A 144 13.84 3.07 13.87
C GLU A 144 13.80 4.42 13.14
N TYR A 145 12.61 4.85 12.67
CA TYR A 145 12.46 6.14 12.00
C TYR A 145 12.50 7.28 13.02
N THR A 146 13.33 8.27 12.75
CA THR A 146 13.49 9.46 13.61
C THR A 146 13.06 10.71 12.87
N HIS A 147 12.38 11.62 13.56
CA HIS A 147 11.91 12.88 13.03
C HIS A 147 12.05 14.02 14.05
N GLN A 148 11.94 15.27 13.60
CA GLN A 148 12.13 16.46 14.46
C GLN A 148 10.81 17.10 14.92
N TRP A 149 9.65 16.51 14.61
CA TRP A 149 8.33 17.12 14.86
C TRP A 149 7.80 16.89 16.29
N GLY A 150 8.41 16.03 17.07
CA GLY A 150 7.97 15.63 18.40
C GLY A 150 7.91 16.75 19.43
N SER A 151 8.56 17.89 19.17
CA SER A 151 8.53 19.08 20.05
C SER A 151 7.25 19.93 19.94
N LYS A 152 6.37 19.64 18.99
CA LYS A 152 5.13 20.42 18.79
C LYS A 152 4.11 20.07 19.86
N SER A 153 3.43 21.08 20.43
CA SER A 153 2.43 20.90 21.51
C SER A 153 1.21 20.07 21.09
N TYR A 154 0.92 20.02 19.81
CA TYR A 154 -0.17 19.22 19.20
C TYR A 154 0.29 17.86 18.67
N TYR A 155 1.58 17.51 18.82
CA TYR A 155 2.09 16.17 18.49
C TYR A 155 1.78 15.18 19.62
N ARG A 156 1.36 13.97 19.24
CA ARG A 156 1.20 12.85 20.16
C ARG A 156 1.75 11.59 19.51
N GLN A 157 2.60 10.89 20.24
CA GLN A 157 3.09 9.59 19.84
C GLN A 157 2.28 8.50 20.53
N VAL A 158 1.84 7.52 19.76
CA VAL A 158 1.11 6.34 20.25
C VAL A 158 1.94 5.12 19.89
N GLY A 159 2.46 4.42 20.89
CA GLY A 159 3.12 3.12 20.70
C GLY A 159 2.05 2.06 20.40
N VAL A 160 2.28 1.27 19.35
CA VAL A 160 1.46 0.09 19.06
C VAL A 160 2.26 -1.13 19.53
N ASP A 161 1.88 -1.63 20.70
CA ASP A 161 2.52 -2.79 21.33
C ASP A 161 1.97 -4.12 20.77
N GLN A 162 2.62 -5.20 21.16
CA GLN A 162 2.15 -6.56 20.92
C GLN A 162 0.76 -6.78 21.52
N LEU A 163 -0.04 -7.65 20.91
CA LEU A 163 -1.34 -8.01 21.44
C LEU A 163 -1.22 -8.65 22.82
N SER A 164 -2.18 -8.34 23.69
CA SER A 164 -2.33 -9.05 24.96
C SER A 164 -2.62 -10.55 24.72
N LEU A 165 -2.40 -11.39 25.71
CA LEU A 165 -2.72 -12.81 25.61
C LEU A 165 -4.21 -13.04 25.30
N ALA A 166 -5.11 -12.24 25.87
CA ALA A 166 -6.55 -12.31 25.61
C ALA A 166 -6.87 -11.96 24.14
N SER A 167 -6.38 -10.81 23.65
CA SER A 167 -6.58 -10.39 22.26
C SER A 167 -5.91 -11.33 21.27
N SER A 168 -4.77 -11.91 21.63
CA SER A 168 -4.09 -12.93 20.82
C SER A 168 -4.94 -14.22 20.71
N ALA A 169 -5.57 -14.64 21.79
CA ALA A 169 -6.45 -15.81 21.79
C ALA A 169 -7.71 -15.56 20.94
N GLU A 170 -8.30 -14.37 21.04
CA GLU A 170 -9.42 -13.94 20.20
C GLU A 170 -9.04 -13.93 18.71
N LEU A 171 -7.86 -13.42 18.37
CA LEU A 171 -7.37 -13.42 17.00
C LEU A 171 -7.20 -14.84 16.45
N VAL A 172 -6.57 -15.75 17.20
CA VAL A 172 -6.40 -17.16 16.78
C VAL A 172 -7.76 -17.82 16.57
N GLN A 173 -8.72 -17.54 17.46
CA GLN A 173 -10.10 -18.04 17.32
C GLN A 173 -10.78 -17.46 16.05
N SER A 174 -10.56 -16.19 15.75
CA SER A 174 -11.09 -15.55 14.56
C SER A 174 -10.52 -16.13 13.26
N ILE A 175 -9.21 -16.44 13.23
CA ILE A 175 -8.56 -17.06 12.07
C ILE A 175 -9.09 -18.46 11.80
N LEU A 176 -9.37 -19.23 12.86
CA LEU A 176 -9.87 -20.60 12.77
C LEU A 176 -11.41 -20.67 12.67
N GLU A 177 -12.08 -19.52 12.64
CA GLU A 177 -13.53 -19.34 12.45
C GLU A 177 -14.41 -20.26 13.31
N GLU A 178 -14.99 -21.30 12.71
CA GLU A 178 -15.91 -22.23 13.35
C GLU A 178 -15.19 -23.38 14.02
N GLY A 179 -15.06 -23.38 15.33
CA GLY A 179 -14.52 -24.48 16.12
C GLY A 179 -13.69 -24.00 17.31
N GLU A 180 -13.68 -24.75 18.37
CA GLU A 180 -12.88 -24.45 19.56
C GLU A 180 -11.41 -24.80 19.32
N VAL A 181 -10.51 -23.96 19.80
CA VAL A 181 -9.07 -24.17 19.71
C VAL A 181 -8.61 -24.86 21.00
N VAL A 182 -8.14 -26.10 20.89
CA VAL A 182 -7.66 -26.84 22.08
C VAL A 182 -6.50 -26.09 22.75
N PRO A 183 -6.38 -26.17 24.10
CA PRO A 183 -5.39 -25.40 24.86
C PRO A 183 -3.96 -25.60 24.37
N GLU A 184 -3.54 -26.80 24.06
CA GLU A 184 -2.18 -27.09 23.55
C GLU A 184 -1.86 -26.38 22.22
N LEU A 185 -2.81 -26.37 21.31
CA LEU A 185 -2.66 -25.63 20.03
C LEU A 185 -2.59 -24.11 20.26
N ARG A 186 -3.47 -23.61 21.13
CA ARG A 186 -3.49 -22.18 21.50
C ARG A 186 -2.14 -21.77 22.11
N GLU A 187 -1.63 -22.52 23.08
CA GLU A 187 -0.33 -22.25 23.70
C GLU A 187 0.81 -22.25 22.66
N LEU A 188 0.82 -23.22 21.75
CA LEU A 188 1.81 -23.30 20.69
C LEU A 188 1.84 -22.02 19.85
N ILE A 189 0.65 -21.56 19.37
CA ILE A 189 0.54 -20.38 18.53
C ILE A 189 0.94 -19.12 19.32
N LEU A 190 0.42 -18.93 20.53
CA LEU A 190 0.69 -17.77 21.35
C LEU A 190 2.17 -17.64 21.72
N ASN A 191 2.81 -18.73 22.10
CA ASN A 191 4.23 -18.74 22.48
C ASN A 191 5.15 -18.43 21.27
N ARG A 192 4.82 -18.96 20.10
CA ARG A 192 5.61 -18.71 18.88
C ARG A 192 5.42 -17.30 18.33
N ALA A 193 4.21 -16.78 18.37
CA ALA A 193 3.88 -15.49 17.80
C ALA A 193 4.24 -14.30 18.71
N ALA A 194 4.40 -14.53 20.02
CA ALA A 194 4.76 -13.51 21.01
C ALA A 194 3.93 -12.21 20.88
N GLY A 195 2.64 -12.31 20.55
CA GLY A 195 1.73 -11.18 20.41
C GLY A 195 1.78 -10.46 19.05
N ASN A 196 2.55 -10.96 18.08
CA ASN A 196 2.57 -10.40 16.73
C ASN A 196 1.39 -10.93 15.89
N PRO A 197 0.42 -10.07 15.49
CA PRO A 197 -0.79 -10.51 14.78
C PRO A 197 -0.49 -11.20 13.45
N LEU A 198 0.38 -10.62 12.65
CA LEU A 198 0.74 -11.16 11.33
C LEU A 198 1.44 -12.52 11.46
N PHE A 199 2.28 -12.69 12.49
CA PHE A 199 2.91 -13.98 12.74
C PHE A 199 1.87 -15.03 13.16
N MET A 200 0.89 -14.68 14.01
CA MET A 200 -0.19 -15.60 14.40
C MET A 200 -0.98 -16.06 13.19
N GLU A 201 -1.36 -15.15 12.33
CA GLU A 201 -2.11 -15.41 11.12
C GLU A 201 -1.34 -16.36 10.18
N GLU A 202 -0.14 -15.98 9.78
CA GLU A 202 0.68 -16.76 8.85
C GLU A 202 1.10 -18.13 9.44
N PHE A 203 1.37 -18.19 10.74
CA PHE A 203 1.71 -19.42 11.41
C PHE A 203 0.50 -20.37 11.48
N THR A 204 -0.69 -19.86 11.80
CA THR A 204 -1.93 -20.65 11.87
C THR A 204 -2.30 -21.19 10.49
N HIS A 205 -2.23 -20.37 9.44
CA HIS A 205 -2.40 -20.81 8.04
C HIS A 205 -1.39 -21.89 7.66
N THR A 206 -0.12 -21.72 8.05
CA THR A 206 0.92 -22.74 7.82
C THR A 206 0.58 -24.07 8.45
N LEU A 207 0.07 -24.05 9.68
CA LEU A 207 -0.32 -25.28 10.39
C LEU A 207 -1.52 -25.98 9.73
N LEU A 208 -2.47 -25.21 9.19
CA LEU A 208 -3.60 -25.73 8.40
C LEU A 208 -3.13 -26.35 7.08
N GLU A 209 -2.38 -25.59 6.29
CA GLU A 209 -1.94 -25.98 4.96
C GLU A 209 -1.02 -27.22 4.96
N ASN A 210 -0.16 -27.34 5.98
CA ASN A 210 0.75 -28.49 6.10
C ASN A 210 0.13 -29.68 6.85
N GLY A 211 -1.16 -29.58 7.24
CA GLY A 211 -1.88 -30.62 7.95
C GLY A 211 -1.41 -30.87 9.40
N SER A 212 -0.64 -29.96 9.99
CA SER A 212 -0.23 -30.05 11.41
C SER A 212 -1.39 -29.86 12.36
N ILE A 213 -2.44 -29.17 11.94
CA ILE A 213 -3.72 -29.04 12.62
C ILE A 213 -4.86 -29.48 11.72
N ARG A 214 -5.93 -29.97 12.33
CA ARG A 214 -7.16 -30.30 11.63
C ARG A 214 -8.37 -30.10 12.53
N ARG A 215 -9.53 -29.88 11.92
CA ARG A 215 -10.79 -29.83 12.60
C ARG A 215 -11.31 -31.26 12.89
N LYS A 216 -11.66 -31.53 14.12
CA LYS A 216 -12.27 -32.80 14.58
C LYS A 216 -13.40 -32.48 15.57
N ASN A 217 -14.65 -32.86 15.26
CA ASN A 217 -15.80 -32.65 16.13
C ASN A 217 -15.95 -31.22 16.68
N HIS A 218 -15.86 -30.21 15.81
CA HIS A 218 -15.89 -28.79 16.18
C HIS A 218 -14.67 -28.25 16.94
N GLU A 219 -13.61 -29.05 17.12
CA GLU A 219 -12.36 -28.60 17.73
C GLU A 219 -11.20 -28.64 16.74
N TYR A 220 -10.31 -27.66 16.81
CA TYR A 220 -9.02 -27.70 16.12
C TYR A 220 -7.98 -28.36 17.01
N VAL A 221 -7.42 -29.46 16.52
CA VAL A 221 -6.48 -30.29 17.25
C VAL A 221 -5.17 -30.48 16.49
N LEU A 222 -4.07 -30.65 17.21
CA LEU A 222 -2.78 -31.02 16.63
C LEU A 222 -2.85 -32.47 16.09
N THR A 223 -2.25 -32.68 14.89
CA THR A 223 -2.12 -34.01 14.27
C THR A 223 -0.84 -34.73 14.68
N ARG A 224 0.12 -33.96 15.21
CA ARG A 224 1.42 -34.41 15.71
C ARG A 224 1.79 -33.60 16.95
N LYS A 225 2.82 -34.04 17.68
CA LYS A 225 3.27 -33.31 18.87
C LYS A 225 3.81 -31.93 18.50
N ALA A 226 3.56 -30.94 19.33
CA ALA A 226 4.05 -29.56 19.11
C ALA A 226 5.56 -29.49 18.89
N SER A 227 6.36 -30.37 19.57
CA SER A 227 7.83 -30.46 19.39
C SER A 227 8.27 -30.99 18.04
N GLU A 228 7.40 -31.66 17.30
CA GLU A 228 7.68 -32.23 15.98
C GLU A 228 7.31 -31.25 14.82
N ILE A 229 6.66 -30.15 15.18
CA ILE A 229 6.22 -29.13 14.20
C ILE A 229 7.40 -28.23 13.88
N GLN A 230 7.92 -28.39 12.67
CA GLN A 230 9.00 -27.55 12.14
C GLN A 230 8.40 -26.42 11.31
N VAL A 231 8.42 -25.20 11.86
CA VAL A 231 8.02 -23.97 11.17
C VAL A 231 9.11 -22.93 11.44
N PRO A 232 9.48 -22.13 10.45
CA PRO A 232 10.47 -21.06 10.63
C PRO A 232 10.12 -20.12 11.78
N ASP A 233 11.13 -19.61 12.48
CA ASP A 233 10.95 -18.71 13.63
C ASP A 233 10.75 -17.23 13.20
N THR A 234 10.89 -16.94 11.92
CA THR A 234 10.70 -15.59 11.38
C THR A 234 9.51 -15.53 10.44
N ILE A 235 8.81 -14.42 10.43
CA ILE A 235 7.66 -14.21 9.55
C ILE A 235 8.03 -14.30 8.07
N HIS A 236 9.20 -13.78 7.67
CA HIS A 236 9.73 -13.95 6.30
C HIS A 236 9.92 -15.42 5.94
N GLY A 237 10.48 -16.20 6.86
CA GLY A 237 10.65 -17.64 6.67
C GLY A 237 9.32 -18.37 6.55
N ILE A 238 8.31 -18.00 7.33
CA ILE A 238 6.97 -18.59 7.24
C ILE A 238 6.33 -18.30 5.89
N ILE A 239 6.32 -17.03 5.46
CA ILE A 239 5.75 -16.62 4.17
C ILE A 239 6.51 -17.30 3.02
N ALA A 240 7.85 -17.33 3.07
CA ALA A 240 8.66 -18.02 2.07
C ALA A 240 8.34 -19.52 2.00
N ALA A 241 8.21 -20.21 3.16
CA ALA A 241 7.86 -21.62 3.21
C ALA A 241 6.43 -21.90 2.74
N ARG A 242 5.47 -20.98 2.95
CA ARG A 242 4.13 -21.06 2.36
C ARG A 242 4.20 -20.93 0.84
N MET A 243 4.94 -19.95 0.35
CA MET A 243 5.12 -19.72 -1.09
C MET A 243 5.84 -20.89 -1.77
N ASP A 244 6.80 -21.55 -1.10
CA ASP A 244 7.53 -22.70 -1.64
C ASP A 244 6.65 -23.95 -1.79
N ARG A 245 5.53 -24.02 -1.08
CA ARG A 245 4.53 -25.10 -1.22
C ARG A 245 3.52 -24.88 -2.34
N LEU A 246 3.48 -23.68 -2.92
CA LEU A 246 2.61 -23.42 -4.05
C LEU A 246 3.06 -24.23 -5.28
N GLU A 247 2.11 -24.61 -6.11
CA GLU A 247 2.40 -25.11 -7.45
C GLU A 247 3.22 -24.11 -8.23
N ASP A 248 4.13 -24.56 -9.08
CA ASP A 248 5.09 -23.72 -9.80
C ASP A 248 4.44 -22.53 -10.55
N ASN A 249 3.28 -22.76 -11.16
CA ASN A 249 2.55 -21.72 -11.88
C ASN A 249 1.96 -20.65 -10.95
N LEU A 250 1.43 -21.04 -9.78
CA LEU A 250 0.92 -20.09 -8.77
C LEU A 250 2.08 -19.27 -8.20
N LYS A 251 3.16 -19.94 -7.81
CA LYS A 251 4.38 -19.30 -7.32
C LYS A 251 4.93 -18.30 -8.32
N ARG A 252 5.04 -18.69 -9.59
CA ARG A 252 5.53 -17.82 -10.67
C ARG A 252 4.61 -16.64 -10.90
N THR A 253 3.28 -16.83 -10.88
CA THR A 253 2.30 -15.75 -11.02
C THR A 253 2.46 -14.74 -9.89
N MET A 254 2.56 -15.20 -8.65
CA MET A 254 2.78 -14.38 -7.47
C MET A 254 4.11 -13.60 -7.55
N GLN A 255 5.20 -14.25 -8.01
CA GLN A 255 6.49 -13.62 -8.21
C GLN A 255 6.44 -12.51 -9.26
N VAL A 256 5.78 -12.74 -10.39
CA VAL A 256 5.63 -11.72 -11.44
C VAL A 256 4.77 -10.55 -10.93
N ALA A 257 3.66 -10.85 -10.28
CA ALA A 257 2.81 -9.84 -9.67
C ALA A 257 3.57 -8.96 -8.67
N SER A 258 4.46 -9.54 -7.86
CA SER A 258 5.24 -8.81 -6.85
C SER A 258 6.20 -7.76 -7.45
N VAL A 259 6.63 -7.95 -8.70
CA VAL A 259 7.50 -6.99 -9.42
C VAL A 259 6.69 -5.83 -10.00
N ILE A 260 5.42 -6.05 -10.36
CA ILE A 260 4.52 -4.96 -10.76
C ILE A 260 4.31 -4.02 -9.57
N GLY A 261 4.04 -4.57 -8.39
CA GLY A 261 3.86 -3.79 -7.17
C GLY A 261 3.01 -4.52 -6.12
N ARG A 262 2.70 -3.83 -5.02
CA ARG A 262 1.77 -4.32 -4.01
C ARG A 262 0.34 -4.38 -4.57
N ASP A 263 -0.04 -3.34 -5.30
CA ASP A 263 -1.26 -3.27 -6.10
C ASP A 263 -0.87 -3.54 -7.55
N PHE A 264 -1.62 -4.37 -8.25
CA PHE A 264 -1.30 -4.71 -9.63
C PHE A 264 -2.55 -4.92 -10.49
N ALA A 265 -2.52 -4.33 -11.70
CA ALA A 265 -3.58 -4.48 -12.68
C ALA A 265 -3.54 -5.87 -13.35
N TYR A 266 -4.71 -6.48 -13.49
CA TYR A 266 -4.87 -7.76 -14.17
C TYR A 266 -4.31 -7.73 -15.60
N ARG A 267 -4.56 -6.66 -16.36
CA ARG A 267 -4.13 -6.51 -17.76
C ARG A 267 -2.61 -6.50 -17.89
N ILE A 268 -1.90 -5.79 -17.02
CA ILE A 268 -0.44 -5.77 -17.02
C ILE A 268 0.09 -7.17 -16.74
N LEU A 269 -0.42 -7.84 -15.69
CA LEU A 269 0.01 -9.19 -15.34
C LEU A 269 -0.28 -10.18 -16.48
N GLN A 270 -1.45 -10.07 -17.12
CA GLN A 270 -1.84 -10.89 -18.28
C GLN A 270 -0.88 -10.71 -19.47
N THR A 271 -0.56 -9.47 -19.82
CA THR A 271 0.35 -9.14 -20.91
C THR A 271 1.74 -9.67 -20.65
N ILE A 272 2.27 -9.50 -19.44
CA ILE A 272 3.61 -9.96 -19.06
C ILE A 272 3.69 -11.49 -19.04
N THR A 273 2.68 -12.18 -18.51
CA THR A 273 2.69 -13.63 -18.39
C THR A 273 2.35 -14.34 -19.70
N GLY A 274 1.61 -13.68 -20.58
CA GLY A 274 1.06 -14.26 -21.81
C GLY A 274 -0.08 -15.25 -21.56
N MET A 275 -0.53 -15.39 -20.30
CA MET A 275 -1.62 -16.28 -19.91
C MET A 275 -2.96 -15.56 -20.10
N ARG A 276 -3.99 -16.24 -20.58
CA ARG A 276 -5.32 -15.64 -20.74
C ARG A 276 -6.35 -16.21 -19.77
N GLU A 277 -6.78 -17.43 -19.95
CA GLU A 277 -7.82 -18.05 -19.12
C GLU A 277 -7.27 -18.65 -17.82
N GLU A 278 -6.09 -19.25 -17.88
CA GLU A 278 -5.44 -19.89 -16.74
C GLU A 278 -5.09 -18.86 -15.64
N LEU A 279 -4.75 -17.62 -16.02
CA LEU A 279 -4.37 -16.58 -15.07
C LEU A 279 -5.49 -16.30 -14.05
N LYS A 280 -6.75 -16.26 -14.50
CA LYS A 280 -7.89 -16.07 -13.59
C LYS A 280 -7.99 -17.18 -12.55
N SER A 281 -7.80 -18.42 -12.98
CA SER A 281 -7.79 -19.58 -12.08
C SER A 281 -6.66 -19.47 -11.05
N TYR A 282 -5.47 -19.05 -11.46
CA TYR A 282 -4.35 -18.86 -10.53
C TYR A 282 -4.61 -17.75 -9.52
N LEU A 283 -5.19 -16.63 -9.97
CA LEU A 283 -5.52 -15.53 -9.06
C LEU A 283 -6.62 -15.92 -8.06
N ILE A 284 -7.65 -16.65 -8.49
CA ILE A 284 -8.69 -17.21 -7.59
C ILE A 284 -8.04 -18.15 -6.55
N ASN A 285 -7.12 -19.01 -6.97
CA ASN A 285 -6.42 -19.90 -6.03
C ASN A 285 -5.56 -19.11 -5.04
N LEU A 286 -4.82 -18.08 -5.50
CA LEU A 286 -4.03 -17.22 -4.63
C LEU A 286 -4.90 -16.40 -3.66
N GLN A 287 -6.13 -16.02 -4.06
CA GLN A 287 -7.13 -15.42 -3.17
C GLN A 287 -7.63 -16.43 -2.12
N GLY A 288 -7.96 -17.66 -2.54
CA GLY A 288 -8.38 -18.73 -1.63
C GLY A 288 -7.31 -19.12 -0.61
N LEU A 289 -6.03 -18.93 -0.95
CA LEU A 289 -4.88 -19.12 -0.06
C LEU A 289 -4.51 -17.82 0.71
N GLU A 290 -5.27 -16.75 0.54
CA GLU A 290 -5.12 -15.47 1.22
C GLU A 290 -3.78 -14.76 0.99
N PHE A 291 -3.14 -14.96 -0.15
CA PHE A 291 -1.95 -14.20 -0.55
C PHE A 291 -2.30 -12.84 -1.15
N ILE A 292 -3.44 -12.77 -1.87
CA ILE A 292 -3.92 -11.57 -2.55
C ILE A 292 -5.42 -11.39 -2.34
N TYR A 293 -5.90 -10.16 -2.55
CA TYR A 293 -7.32 -9.83 -2.62
C TYR A 293 -7.64 -9.06 -3.89
N GLU A 294 -8.89 -9.10 -4.30
CA GLU A 294 -9.41 -8.20 -5.32
C GLU A 294 -9.61 -6.82 -4.71
N LYS A 295 -9.00 -5.80 -5.32
CA LYS A 295 -9.03 -4.42 -4.83
C LYS A 295 -10.12 -3.60 -5.53
N SER A 296 -10.22 -3.74 -6.84
CA SER A 296 -11.16 -2.99 -7.67
C SER A 296 -11.59 -3.80 -8.88
N LEU A 297 -12.87 -3.63 -9.29
CA LEU A 297 -13.42 -4.19 -10.53
C LEU A 297 -13.51 -3.15 -11.64
N PHE A 298 -13.52 -1.88 -11.28
CA PHE A 298 -13.72 -0.79 -12.23
C PHE A 298 -12.85 0.43 -11.84
N PRO A 299 -12.22 1.13 -12.79
CA PRO A 299 -12.30 0.98 -14.25
C PRO A 299 -11.53 -0.21 -14.79
N GLU A 300 -10.63 -0.81 -14.02
CA GLU A 300 -9.84 -1.98 -14.34
C GLU A 300 -9.81 -2.96 -13.17
N LEU A 301 -9.73 -4.25 -13.48
CA LEU A 301 -9.59 -5.29 -12.45
C LEU A 301 -8.20 -5.22 -11.83
N GLU A 302 -8.14 -4.87 -10.56
CA GLU A 302 -6.92 -4.78 -9.78
C GLU A 302 -6.92 -5.75 -8.61
N TYR A 303 -5.76 -6.26 -8.30
CA TYR A 303 -5.48 -7.08 -7.13
C TYR A 303 -4.48 -6.40 -6.21
N ILE A 304 -4.50 -6.79 -4.94
CA ILE A 304 -3.57 -6.31 -3.92
C ILE A 304 -3.01 -7.49 -3.13
N PHE A 305 -1.72 -7.49 -2.84
CA PHE A 305 -1.16 -8.42 -1.86
C PHE A 305 -1.76 -8.14 -0.48
N LYS A 306 -2.26 -9.18 0.18
CA LYS A 306 -2.87 -9.09 1.53
C LYS A 306 -1.97 -8.30 2.48
N HIS A 307 -0.70 -8.62 2.51
CA HIS A 307 0.32 -7.95 3.32
C HIS A 307 1.47 -7.45 2.43
N ALA A 308 1.99 -6.25 2.74
CA ALA A 308 3.16 -5.70 2.05
C ALA A 308 4.37 -6.65 2.16
N LEU A 309 4.53 -7.30 3.31
CA LEU A 309 5.60 -8.26 3.55
C LEU A 309 5.50 -9.49 2.62
N THR A 310 4.29 -9.92 2.28
CA THR A 310 4.08 -11.02 1.32
C THR A 310 4.59 -10.66 -0.07
N GLN A 311 4.32 -9.44 -0.53
CA GLN A 311 4.87 -8.92 -1.78
C GLN A 311 6.41 -8.82 -1.71
N GLU A 312 6.95 -8.30 -0.61
CA GLU A 312 8.40 -8.17 -0.40
C GLU A 312 9.11 -9.53 -0.44
N VAL A 313 8.58 -10.56 0.23
CA VAL A 313 9.12 -11.92 0.22
C VAL A 313 9.07 -12.51 -1.19
N ALA A 314 7.96 -12.37 -1.90
CA ALA A 314 7.82 -12.84 -3.27
C ALA A 314 8.82 -12.15 -4.21
N TYR A 315 8.97 -10.83 -4.11
CA TYR A 315 9.93 -10.04 -4.87
C TYR A 315 11.37 -10.48 -4.57
N ASN A 316 11.72 -10.63 -3.29
CA ASN A 316 13.07 -11.01 -2.86
C ASN A 316 13.42 -12.47 -3.16
N SER A 317 12.44 -13.34 -3.42
CA SER A 317 12.68 -14.72 -3.88
C SER A 317 13.20 -14.80 -5.30
N LEU A 318 13.09 -13.73 -6.09
CA LEU A 318 13.58 -13.65 -7.46
C LEU A 318 15.06 -13.25 -7.50
N LEU A 319 15.83 -13.87 -8.36
CA LEU A 319 17.21 -13.44 -8.66
C LEU A 319 17.20 -12.06 -9.33
N LEU A 320 18.22 -11.23 -9.05
CA LEU A 320 18.36 -9.88 -9.61
C LEU A 320 18.21 -9.83 -11.14
N LYS A 321 18.81 -10.80 -11.86
CA LYS A 321 18.68 -10.90 -13.31
C LYS A 321 17.21 -11.05 -13.72
N ARG A 322 16.49 -11.95 -13.02
CA ARG A 322 15.08 -12.22 -13.31
C ARG A 322 14.18 -11.02 -13.01
N ARG A 323 14.46 -10.28 -11.92
CA ARG A 323 13.73 -9.03 -11.61
C ARG A 323 13.88 -8.02 -12.75
N ARG A 324 15.12 -7.81 -13.25
CA ARG A 324 15.38 -6.90 -14.38
C ARG A 324 14.61 -7.30 -15.64
N GLU A 325 14.61 -8.58 -15.99
CA GLU A 325 13.85 -9.08 -17.12
C GLU A 325 12.34 -8.83 -17.00
N ILE A 326 11.79 -8.99 -15.78
CA ILE A 326 10.37 -8.73 -15.53
C ILE A 326 10.09 -7.23 -15.57
N HIS A 327 10.92 -6.38 -14.96
CA HIS A 327 10.78 -4.91 -15.06
C HIS A 327 10.80 -4.45 -16.52
N GLU A 328 11.72 -4.94 -17.37
CA GLU A 328 11.74 -4.62 -18.80
C GLU A 328 10.44 -5.03 -19.50
N ARG A 329 9.87 -6.19 -19.14
CA ARG A 329 8.59 -6.64 -19.71
C ARG A 329 7.41 -5.79 -19.21
N ILE A 330 7.45 -5.33 -17.95
CA ILE A 330 6.47 -4.39 -17.40
C ILE A 330 6.50 -3.09 -18.21
N GLY A 331 7.68 -2.50 -18.42
CA GLY A 331 7.85 -1.30 -19.21
C GLY A 331 7.24 -1.45 -20.61
N LYS A 332 7.61 -2.51 -21.33
CA LYS A 332 7.05 -2.79 -22.67
C LYS A 332 5.53 -3.00 -22.66
N ALA A 333 5.01 -3.70 -21.64
CA ALA A 333 3.57 -3.89 -21.50
C ALA A 333 2.82 -2.58 -21.24
N MET A 334 3.40 -1.68 -20.44
CA MET A 334 2.84 -0.35 -20.20
C MET A 334 2.85 0.49 -21.47
N GLU A 335 3.95 0.48 -22.25
CA GLU A 335 4.03 1.15 -23.55
C GLU A 335 2.96 0.63 -24.52
N GLU A 336 2.71 -0.67 -24.54
CA GLU A 336 1.71 -1.31 -25.42
C GLU A 336 0.27 -1.02 -24.97
N LEU A 337 -0.01 -1.13 -23.69
CA LEU A 337 -1.36 -1.01 -23.13
C LEU A 337 -1.82 0.45 -22.99
N TYR A 338 -0.87 1.37 -22.77
CA TYR A 338 -1.15 2.77 -22.46
C TYR A 338 -0.32 3.75 -23.31
N PRO A 339 -0.33 3.61 -24.67
CA PRO A 339 0.56 4.39 -25.56
C PRO A 339 0.36 5.92 -25.45
N ASP A 340 -0.85 6.36 -25.14
CA ASP A 340 -1.21 7.78 -25.00
C ASP A 340 -0.91 8.34 -23.60
N ARG A 341 -0.30 7.55 -22.69
CA ARG A 341 -0.17 7.85 -21.27
C ARG A 341 1.20 7.48 -20.70
N LEU A 342 2.18 7.29 -21.53
CA LEU A 342 3.55 6.91 -21.10
C LEU A 342 4.16 7.90 -20.11
N GLU A 343 3.81 9.19 -20.22
CA GLU A 343 4.28 10.21 -19.28
C GLU A 343 3.86 9.96 -17.83
N GLU A 344 2.70 9.31 -17.61
CA GLU A 344 2.22 8.95 -16.28
C GLU A 344 3.01 7.79 -15.66
N PHE A 345 3.68 6.99 -16.49
CA PHE A 345 4.43 5.80 -16.10
C PHE A 345 5.94 5.95 -16.17
N TYR A 346 6.47 7.12 -16.56
CA TYR A 346 7.93 7.35 -16.66
C TYR A 346 8.67 7.07 -15.35
N GLU A 347 8.03 7.20 -14.22
CA GLU A 347 8.61 6.90 -12.91
C GLU A 347 8.63 5.40 -12.59
N MET A 348 7.83 4.59 -13.29
CA MET A 348 7.78 3.13 -13.16
C MET A 348 8.58 2.41 -14.25
N LEU A 349 8.90 3.10 -15.35
CA LEU A 349 9.73 2.65 -16.46
C LEU A 349 11.21 2.88 -16.18
#